data_a9614dc385c6531d7b4b00e77c2411e6
#
_entry.id   a9614dc385c6531d7b4b00e77c2411e6
#
_cell.length_a   1.000
_cell.length_b   1.000
_cell.length_c   1.000
_cell.angle_alpha   90.00
_cell.angle_beta   90.00
_cell.angle_gamma   90.00
#
_symmetry.space_group_name_H-M   'P 1'
#
loop_
_entity.id
_entity.type
_entity.pdbx_description
1 polymer ?
#
loop_
_entity_poly.entity_id
_entity_poly.type
_entity_poly.pdbx_seq_one_letter_code
_entity_poly.pdbx_strand_id
1 'polypeptide(L)'
;MVSWPSVSEIAWGLASDKTAIVMAVALIIMTVLSAGPLHPIDNFINNAPRPYWDQIREFLIYWPDTVASRFVALPVLGVTALQLAYWHRSWRPIILSAVSVFGMLSLVASMKLLFARSHPRTEDPAFFSADGVSFPSGHGANAILIYGLVLFLIVRYQAARPHIVRRLGYCIVGIAVLQAVVSVYLRFHWFTDLLTGMVAGGLVLVLTIRLDRMIPQGRTFTWWPWYGRNPWNGADRAPAAAERG
;
A
#
# COMPACT_ATOMS: atom_id res chain seq x y z
N MET A 1 6.45 27.86 18.78
CA MET A 1 6.99 27.22 17.56
C MET A 1 6.88 25.71 17.78
N VAL A 2 6.21 24.99 16.90
CA VAL A 2 6.18 23.51 16.98
C VAL A 2 7.53 23.02 16.42
N SER A 3 8.34 22.38 17.25
CA SER A 3 9.62 21.82 16.83
C SER A 3 9.40 20.57 15.96
N TRP A 4 10.22 20.43 14.92
CA TRP A 4 10.24 19.19 14.15
C TRP A 4 10.89 18.08 14.97
N PRO A 5 10.35 16.85 14.91
CA PRO A 5 11.01 15.73 15.54
C PRO A 5 12.37 15.48 14.89
N SER A 6 13.36 15.15 15.68
CA SER A 6 14.67 14.73 15.21
C SER A 6 14.57 13.40 14.44
N VAL A 7 15.57 13.11 13.63
CA VAL A 7 15.63 11.82 12.90
C VAL A 7 15.61 10.63 13.86
N SER A 8 16.26 10.75 15.01
CA SER A 8 16.25 9.69 16.05
C SER A 8 14.88 9.51 16.69
N GLU A 9 14.13 10.59 16.94
CA GLU A 9 12.75 10.49 17.45
C GLU A 9 11.82 9.86 16.43
N ILE A 10 11.97 10.20 15.14
CA ILE A 10 11.20 9.54 14.07
C ILE A 10 11.54 8.05 14.01
N ALA A 11 12.83 7.71 13.96
CA ALA A 11 13.28 6.32 13.90
C ALA A 11 12.77 5.52 15.09
N TRP A 12 12.91 6.04 16.30
CA TRP A 12 12.40 5.42 17.52
C TRP A 12 10.87 5.27 17.51
N GLY A 13 10.16 6.32 17.12
CA GLY A 13 8.69 6.30 17.05
C GLY A 13 8.15 5.29 16.03
N LEU A 14 8.84 5.07 14.91
CA LEU A 14 8.50 4.03 13.93
C LEU A 14 8.82 2.62 14.48
N ALA A 15 10.01 2.45 15.06
CA ALA A 15 10.48 1.16 15.59
C ALA A 15 9.73 0.70 16.85
N SER A 16 9.13 1.62 17.61
CA SER A 16 8.37 1.32 18.83
C SER A 16 6.86 1.18 18.60
N ASP A 17 6.37 1.39 17.38
CA ASP A 17 4.94 1.23 17.07
C ASP A 17 4.53 -0.25 17.12
N LYS A 18 3.62 -0.58 18.05
CA LYS A 18 3.20 -1.97 18.27
C LYS A 18 2.63 -2.64 17.01
N THR A 19 1.87 -1.89 16.21
CA THR A 19 1.28 -2.43 14.99
C THR A 19 2.36 -2.69 13.94
N ALA A 20 3.32 -1.77 13.80
CA ALA A 20 4.46 -1.97 12.90
C ALA A 20 5.32 -3.17 13.32
N ILE A 21 5.57 -3.33 14.63
CA ILE A 21 6.29 -4.50 15.17
C ILE A 21 5.55 -5.79 14.83
N VAL A 22 4.23 -5.86 15.08
CA VAL A 22 3.42 -7.04 14.76
C VAL A 22 3.47 -7.35 13.26
N MET A 23 3.36 -6.34 12.40
CA MET A 23 3.44 -6.52 10.94
C MET A 23 4.85 -6.95 10.49
N ALA A 24 5.91 -6.42 11.11
CA ALA A 24 7.28 -6.82 10.82
C ALA A 24 7.53 -8.28 11.23
N VAL A 25 7.08 -8.67 12.42
CA VAL A 25 7.14 -10.07 12.89
C VAL A 25 6.34 -10.98 11.96
N ALA A 26 5.12 -10.59 11.56
CA ALA A 26 4.32 -11.34 10.62
C ALA A 26 5.03 -11.50 9.26
N LEU A 27 5.71 -10.45 8.78
CA LEU A 27 6.50 -10.51 7.54
C LEU A 27 7.64 -11.52 7.65
N ILE A 28 8.37 -11.51 8.77
CA ILE A 28 9.46 -12.48 9.03
C ILE A 28 8.89 -13.91 9.09
N ILE A 29 7.81 -14.13 9.85
CA ILE A 29 7.17 -15.44 9.97
C ILE A 29 6.71 -15.93 8.59
N MET A 30 6.01 -15.10 7.82
CA MET A 30 5.57 -15.46 6.48
C MET A 30 6.72 -15.77 5.54
N THR A 31 7.83 -15.04 5.64
CA THR A 31 9.05 -15.31 4.85
C THR A 31 9.63 -16.67 5.20
N VAL A 32 9.78 -17.00 6.48
CA VAL A 32 10.30 -18.30 6.95
C VAL A 32 9.37 -19.45 6.54
N LEU A 33 8.06 -19.26 6.73
CA LEU A 33 7.07 -20.29 6.33
C LEU A 33 7.05 -20.52 4.83
N SER A 34 7.17 -19.46 4.03
CA SER A 34 7.23 -19.55 2.56
C SER A 34 8.51 -20.23 2.06
N ALA A 35 9.60 -20.20 2.85
CA ALA A 35 10.88 -20.78 2.46
C ALA A 35 10.97 -22.32 2.64
N GLY A 36 9.94 -22.93 3.23
CA GLY A 36 9.92 -24.40 3.41
C GLY A 36 8.58 -24.94 3.91
N PRO A 37 8.11 -24.63 5.12
CA PRO A 37 6.95 -25.28 5.72
C PRO A 37 5.65 -25.17 4.90
N LEU A 38 5.47 -24.11 4.10
CA LEU A 38 4.29 -23.92 3.25
C LEU A 38 4.48 -24.34 1.79
N HIS A 39 5.64 -24.89 1.39
CA HIS A 39 5.83 -25.44 0.04
C HIS A 39 4.77 -26.49 -0.35
N PRO A 40 4.32 -27.41 0.54
CA PRO A 40 3.24 -28.33 0.19
C PRO A 40 1.94 -27.63 -0.18
N ILE A 41 1.61 -26.52 0.49
CA ILE A 41 0.40 -25.73 0.18
C ILE A 41 0.55 -25.02 -1.15
N ASP A 42 1.70 -24.39 -1.41
CA ASP A 42 2.00 -23.76 -2.70
C ASP A 42 1.92 -24.76 -3.85
N ASN A 43 2.52 -25.92 -3.69
CA ASN A 43 2.48 -27.00 -4.69
C ASN A 43 1.06 -27.53 -4.88
N PHE A 44 0.31 -27.79 -3.79
CA PHE A 44 -1.07 -28.25 -3.88
C PHE A 44 -1.95 -27.26 -4.67
N ILE A 45 -1.85 -25.97 -4.35
CA ILE A 45 -2.61 -24.93 -5.04
C ILE A 45 -2.12 -24.75 -6.48
N ASN A 46 -0.80 -24.77 -6.71
CA ASN A 46 -0.23 -24.58 -8.04
C ASN A 46 -0.58 -25.73 -8.99
N ASN A 47 -0.68 -26.95 -8.49
CA ASN A 47 -0.96 -28.16 -9.28
C ASN A 47 -2.45 -28.48 -9.38
N ALA A 48 -3.32 -27.71 -8.72
CA ALA A 48 -4.76 -27.91 -8.81
C ALA A 48 -5.25 -27.83 -10.26
N PRO A 49 -6.15 -28.76 -10.70
CA PRO A 49 -6.73 -28.73 -12.03
C PRO A 49 -7.42 -27.39 -12.31
N ARG A 50 -7.19 -26.83 -13.48
CA ARG A 50 -7.78 -25.54 -13.89
C ARG A 50 -8.39 -25.67 -15.28
N PRO A 51 -9.64 -25.21 -15.48
CA PRO A 51 -10.14 -25.05 -16.83
C PRO A 51 -9.31 -23.96 -17.52
N TYR A 52 -8.65 -24.33 -18.59
CA TYR A 52 -7.78 -23.41 -19.33
C TYR A 52 -8.47 -23.03 -20.63
N TRP A 53 -9.20 -21.90 -20.59
CA TRP A 53 -9.75 -21.28 -21.79
C TRP A 53 -9.00 -19.98 -22.04
N ASP A 54 -8.49 -19.80 -23.25
CA ASP A 54 -7.73 -18.60 -23.63
C ASP A 54 -8.51 -17.31 -23.35
N GLN A 55 -9.80 -17.31 -23.63
CA GLN A 55 -10.69 -16.18 -23.41
C GLN A 55 -10.78 -15.79 -21.90
N ILE A 56 -10.88 -16.77 -21.01
CA ILE A 56 -10.89 -16.50 -19.56
C ILE A 56 -9.54 -15.96 -19.13
N ARG A 57 -8.43 -16.52 -19.62
CA ARG A 57 -7.09 -16.05 -19.31
C ARG A 57 -6.90 -14.60 -19.75
N GLU A 58 -7.28 -14.25 -20.96
CA GLU A 58 -7.21 -12.86 -21.45
C GLU A 58 -8.07 -11.93 -20.61
N PHE A 59 -9.31 -12.29 -20.31
CA PHE A 59 -10.19 -11.52 -19.45
C PHE A 59 -9.59 -11.28 -18.05
N LEU A 60 -9.02 -12.31 -17.43
CA LEU A 60 -8.40 -12.21 -16.10
C LEU A 60 -7.14 -11.35 -16.09
N ILE A 61 -6.33 -11.40 -17.16
CA ILE A 61 -5.14 -10.54 -17.29
C ILE A 61 -5.57 -9.08 -17.48
N TYR A 62 -6.50 -8.81 -18.40
CA TYR A 62 -6.83 -7.43 -18.75
C TYR A 62 -7.63 -6.70 -17.69
N TRP A 63 -8.44 -7.37 -16.89
CA TRP A 63 -9.29 -6.71 -15.92
C TRP A 63 -8.85 -6.88 -14.47
N PRO A 64 -8.93 -8.07 -13.85
CA PRO A 64 -8.64 -8.19 -12.42
C PRO A 64 -7.16 -8.00 -12.08
N ASP A 65 -6.23 -8.55 -12.88
CA ASP A 65 -4.80 -8.42 -12.61
C ASP A 65 -4.32 -6.98 -12.79
N THR A 66 -4.86 -6.27 -13.78
CA THR A 66 -4.53 -4.88 -14.04
C THR A 66 -4.94 -3.95 -12.89
N VAL A 67 -6.03 -4.23 -12.17
CA VAL A 67 -6.50 -3.37 -11.06
C VAL A 67 -5.44 -3.23 -9.97
N ALA A 68 -4.77 -4.30 -9.57
CA ALA A 68 -3.69 -4.23 -8.57
C ALA A 68 -2.30 -3.99 -9.18
N SER A 69 -2.22 -3.89 -10.51
CA SER A 69 -0.98 -3.54 -11.18
C SER A 69 -0.57 -2.09 -10.89
N ARG A 70 0.73 -1.81 -11.04
CA ARG A 70 1.25 -0.44 -10.92
C ARG A 70 0.63 0.53 -11.92
N PHE A 71 0.16 0.03 -13.07
CA PHE A 71 -0.40 0.84 -14.16
C PHE A 71 -1.78 1.43 -13.81
N VAL A 72 -2.53 0.84 -12.91
CA VAL A 72 -3.82 1.37 -12.42
C VAL A 72 -3.67 1.93 -11.01
N ALA A 73 -3.05 1.19 -10.11
CA ALA A 73 -2.98 1.58 -8.71
C ALA A 73 -2.20 2.89 -8.50
N LEU A 74 -1.04 3.09 -9.19
CA LEU A 74 -0.26 4.33 -9.05
C LEU A 74 -0.97 5.58 -9.62
N PRO A 75 -1.60 5.55 -10.81
CA PRO A 75 -2.45 6.65 -11.28
C PRO A 75 -3.59 6.99 -10.31
N VAL A 76 -4.28 5.99 -9.75
CA VAL A 76 -5.34 6.22 -8.75
C VAL A 76 -4.80 6.95 -7.52
N LEU A 77 -3.66 6.50 -6.98
CA LEU A 77 -3.00 7.19 -5.87
C LEU A 77 -2.53 8.59 -6.28
N GLY A 78 -1.90 8.73 -7.45
CA GLY A 78 -1.38 10.00 -7.96
C GLY A 78 -2.49 11.04 -8.12
N VAL A 79 -3.60 10.67 -8.76
CA VAL A 79 -4.77 11.56 -8.92
C VAL A 79 -5.34 11.94 -7.56
N THR A 80 -5.50 10.99 -6.65
CA THR A 80 -6.00 11.26 -5.29
C THR A 80 -5.07 12.21 -4.54
N ALA A 81 -3.76 11.96 -4.56
CA ALA A 81 -2.78 12.78 -3.86
C ALA A 81 -2.71 14.21 -4.45
N LEU A 82 -2.73 14.34 -5.78
CA LEU A 82 -2.72 15.65 -6.46
C LEU A 82 -4.00 16.43 -6.18
N GLN A 83 -5.16 15.79 -6.23
CA GLN A 83 -6.44 16.43 -5.95
C GLN A 83 -6.51 16.94 -4.51
N LEU A 84 -6.10 16.12 -3.54
CA LEU A 84 -6.04 16.51 -2.13
C LEU A 84 -5.00 17.60 -1.89
N ALA A 85 -3.84 17.51 -2.53
CA ALA A 85 -2.81 18.54 -2.45
C ALA A 85 -3.30 19.88 -2.99
N TYR A 86 -4.02 19.89 -4.12
CA TYR A 86 -4.63 21.08 -4.72
C TYR A 86 -5.70 21.70 -3.80
N TRP A 87 -6.64 20.90 -3.31
CA TRP A 87 -7.74 21.39 -2.47
C TRP A 87 -7.27 21.90 -1.11
N HIS A 88 -6.29 21.23 -0.50
CA HIS A 88 -5.77 21.60 0.82
C HIS A 88 -4.51 22.48 0.75
N ARG A 89 -4.05 22.82 -0.47
CA ARG A 89 -2.85 23.63 -0.71
C ARG A 89 -1.62 23.13 0.08
N SER A 90 -1.43 21.82 0.08
CA SER A 90 -0.39 21.15 0.84
C SER A 90 0.29 20.08 0.01
N TRP A 91 1.61 20.06 -0.01
CA TRP A 91 2.39 19.00 -0.65
C TRP A 91 2.38 17.67 0.11
N ARG A 92 1.89 17.67 1.34
CA ARG A 92 1.92 16.52 2.24
C ARG A 92 1.30 15.24 1.65
N PRO A 93 0.12 15.24 0.99
CA PRO A 93 -0.41 14.03 0.36
C PRO A 93 0.53 13.43 -0.70
N ILE A 94 1.19 14.30 -1.49
CA ILE A 94 2.13 13.88 -2.53
C ILE A 94 3.39 13.28 -1.91
N ILE A 95 3.97 13.96 -0.91
CA ILE A 95 5.19 13.49 -0.24
C ILE A 95 4.95 12.15 0.47
N LEU A 96 3.83 12.01 1.20
CA LEU A 96 3.47 10.76 1.85
C LEU A 96 3.31 9.64 0.83
N SER A 97 2.63 9.90 -0.30
CA SER A 97 2.47 8.92 -1.37
C SER A 97 3.81 8.50 -1.97
N ALA A 98 4.68 9.46 -2.27
CA ALA A 98 6.00 9.20 -2.82
C ALA A 98 6.88 8.38 -1.87
N VAL A 99 6.96 8.77 -0.60
CA VAL A 99 7.72 8.06 0.44
C VAL A 99 7.22 6.63 0.63
N SER A 100 5.89 6.44 0.64
CA SER A 100 5.27 5.12 0.80
C SER A 100 5.58 4.20 -0.39
N VAL A 101 5.39 4.71 -1.61
CA VAL A 101 5.68 3.94 -2.84
C VAL A 101 7.16 3.59 -2.92
N PHE A 102 8.05 4.54 -2.63
CA PHE A 102 9.48 4.30 -2.62
C PHE A 102 9.87 3.27 -1.55
N GLY A 103 9.34 3.40 -0.32
CA GLY A 103 9.58 2.44 0.76
C GLY A 103 9.11 1.03 0.40
N MET A 104 7.94 0.89 -0.22
CA MET A 104 7.44 -0.40 -0.70
C MET A 104 8.33 -0.98 -1.81
N LEU A 105 8.68 -0.17 -2.81
CA LEU A 105 9.55 -0.61 -3.91
C LEU A 105 10.90 -1.09 -3.38
N SER A 106 11.49 -0.33 -2.45
CA SER A 106 12.76 -0.71 -1.81
C SER A 106 12.64 -2.02 -1.03
N LEU A 107 11.60 -2.18 -0.20
CA LEU A 107 11.37 -3.39 0.58
C LEU A 107 11.15 -4.60 -0.33
N VAL A 108 10.23 -4.52 -1.30
CA VAL A 108 9.92 -5.63 -2.20
C VAL A 108 11.11 -5.97 -3.09
N ALA A 109 11.82 -4.97 -3.63
CA ALA A 109 13.00 -5.21 -4.45
C ALA A 109 14.14 -5.87 -3.64
N SER A 110 14.41 -5.38 -2.43
CA SER A 110 15.41 -6.00 -1.54
C SER A 110 15.06 -7.45 -1.22
N MET A 111 13.80 -7.75 -0.90
CA MET A 111 13.37 -9.12 -0.65
C MET A 111 13.48 -10.00 -1.90
N LYS A 112 13.14 -9.49 -3.09
CA LYS A 112 13.32 -10.23 -4.36
C LYS A 112 14.77 -10.59 -4.61
N LEU A 113 15.68 -9.65 -4.40
CA LEU A 113 17.12 -9.89 -4.58
C LEU A 113 17.69 -10.83 -3.52
N LEU A 114 17.25 -10.70 -2.26
CA LEU A 114 17.76 -11.53 -1.16
C LEU A 114 17.26 -12.96 -1.21
N PHE A 115 16.02 -13.17 -1.59
CA PHE A 115 15.38 -14.48 -1.50
C PHE A 115 15.27 -15.20 -2.84
N ALA A 116 15.31 -14.50 -3.96
CA ALA A 116 15.41 -15.04 -5.32
C ALA A 116 14.55 -16.30 -5.56
N ARG A 117 13.24 -16.24 -5.24
CA ARG A 117 12.35 -17.39 -5.34
C ARG A 117 11.97 -17.68 -6.78
N SER A 118 12.00 -18.95 -7.16
CA SER A 118 11.61 -19.42 -8.48
C SER A 118 10.14 -19.12 -8.84
N HIS A 119 9.86 -19.09 -10.14
CA HIS A 119 8.52 -18.78 -10.64
C HIS A 119 7.60 -20.02 -10.56
N PRO A 120 6.27 -19.91 -10.31
CA PRO A 120 5.35 -21.06 -10.23
C PRO A 120 5.32 -21.98 -11.44
N ARG A 121 5.76 -21.50 -12.61
CA ARG A 121 5.85 -22.30 -13.83
C ARG A 121 6.99 -23.32 -13.82
N THR A 122 7.96 -23.17 -12.92
CA THR A 122 9.04 -24.17 -12.73
C THR A 122 8.57 -25.37 -11.92
N GLU A 123 7.38 -25.29 -11.30
CA GLU A 123 6.78 -26.32 -10.44
C GLU A 123 7.59 -26.63 -9.15
N ASP A 124 8.68 -25.91 -8.93
CA ASP A 124 9.52 -25.99 -7.73
C ASP A 124 9.56 -24.63 -7.02
N PRO A 125 9.00 -24.47 -5.79
CA PRO A 125 8.98 -23.24 -5.05
C PRO A 125 10.32 -22.89 -4.39
N ALA A 126 11.44 -23.28 -4.98
CA ALA A 126 12.77 -23.11 -4.43
C ALA A 126 13.15 -21.63 -4.26
N PHE A 127 13.81 -21.34 -3.14
CA PHE A 127 14.45 -20.06 -2.86
C PHE A 127 15.91 -20.09 -3.33
N PHE A 128 16.52 -18.91 -3.50
CA PHE A 128 17.90 -18.73 -3.98
C PHE A 128 18.15 -19.31 -5.39
N SER A 129 17.11 -19.28 -6.21
CA SER A 129 17.19 -19.65 -7.63
C SER A 129 17.87 -18.55 -8.44
N ALA A 130 18.69 -18.89 -9.43
CA ALA A 130 19.46 -17.94 -10.23
C ALA A 130 18.59 -16.86 -10.91
N ASP A 131 17.39 -17.22 -11.36
CA ASP A 131 16.44 -16.34 -12.05
C ASP A 131 15.19 -16.01 -11.21
N GLY A 132 15.26 -16.24 -9.91
CA GLY A 132 14.13 -16.13 -9.01
C GLY A 132 13.77 -14.68 -8.69
N VAL A 133 12.57 -14.23 -9.08
CA VAL A 133 12.03 -12.89 -8.77
C VAL A 133 10.57 -12.95 -8.31
N SER A 134 10.08 -14.15 -7.95
CA SER A 134 8.67 -14.32 -7.60
C SER A 134 8.31 -13.73 -6.23
N PHE A 135 9.17 -13.86 -5.24
CA PHE A 135 8.92 -13.52 -3.83
C PHE A 135 9.52 -12.17 -3.41
N PRO A 136 8.75 -11.34 -2.68
CA PRO A 136 7.32 -11.40 -2.49
C PRO A 136 6.55 -10.80 -3.68
N SER A 137 5.22 -10.99 -3.73
CA SER A 137 4.39 -10.43 -4.80
C SER A 137 4.27 -8.92 -4.71
N GLY A 138 4.67 -8.22 -5.78
CA GLY A 138 4.44 -6.77 -5.91
C GLY A 138 2.96 -6.41 -6.07
N HIS A 139 2.15 -7.26 -6.72
CA HIS A 139 0.71 -7.05 -6.86
C HIS A 139 0.00 -7.17 -5.50
N GLY A 140 0.35 -8.17 -4.69
CA GLY A 140 -0.15 -8.29 -3.32
C GLY A 140 0.19 -7.07 -2.47
N ALA A 141 1.43 -6.57 -2.55
CA ALA A 141 1.85 -5.37 -1.84
C ALA A 141 1.09 -4.12 -2.31
N ASN A 142 0.92 -3.93 -3.63
CA ASN A 142 0.17 -2.81 -4.21
C ASN A 142 -1.29 -2.80 -3.77
N ALA A 143 -1.97 -3.96 -3.77
CA ALA A 143 -3.37 -4.06 -3.40
C ALA A 143 -3.63 -3.53 -1.98
N ILE A 144 -2.74 -3.78 -1.05
CA ILE A 144 -2.88 -3.31 0.34
C ILE A 144 -2.33 -1.89 0.53
N LEU A 145 -1.09 -1.63 0.08
CA LEU A 145 -0.47 -0.33 0.34
C LEU A 145 -1.19 0.79 -0.41
N ILE A 146 -1.34 0.65 -1.73
CA ILE A 146 -1.75 1.80 -2.54
C ILE A 146 -3.21 2.13 -2.29
N TYR A 147 -4.10 1.14 -2.32
CA TYR A 147 -5.51 1.39 -2.03
C TYR A 147 -5.76 1.71 -0.56
N GLY A 148 -4.98 1.12 0.38
CA GLY A 148 -5.01 1.49 1.79
C GLY A 148 -4.56 2.93 2.02
N LEU A 149 -3.53 3.39 1.29
CA LEU A 149 -3.05 4.77 1.35
C LEU A 149 -4.07 5.76 0.76
N VAL A 150 -4.72 5.41 -0.36
CA VAL A 150 -5.85 6.19 -0.91
C VAL A 150 -6.94 6.35 0.15
N LEU A 151 -7.36 5.26 0.78
CA LEU A 151 -8.35 5.32 1.86
C LEU A 151 -7.88 6.18 3.03
N PHE A 152 -6.64 6.01 3.48
CA PHE A 152 -6.07 6.83 4.54
C PHE A 152 -6.09 8.32 4.19
N LEU A 153 -5.65 8.70 2.99
CA LEU A 153 -5.65 10.09 2.53
C LEU A 153 -7.07 10.66 2.48
N ILE A 154 -8.05 9.91 1.99
CA ILE A 154 -9.46 10.33 1.97
C ILE A 154 -9.96 10.58 3.40
N VAL A 155 -9.74 9.64 4.31
CA VAL A 155 -10.15 9.78 5.73
C VAL A 155 -9.46 10.97 6.38
N ARG A 156 -8.18 11.16 6.09
CA ARG A 156 -7.33 12.18 6.69
C ARG A 156 -7.70 13.60 6.27
N TYR A 157 -8.11 13.77 5.02
CA TYR A 157 -8.33 15.11 4.43
C TYR A 157 -9.80 15.46 4.18
N GLN A 158 -10.71 14.48 4.07
CA GLN A 158 -12.11 14.74 3.70
C GLN A 158 -13.13 14.42 4.78
N ALA A 159 -12.71 14.06 6.00
CA ALA A 159 -13.62 13.70 7.10
C ALA A 159 -14.71 12.71 6.64
N ALA A 160 -14.31 11.66 5.94
CA ALA A 160 -15.22 10.70 5.33
C ALA A 160 -16.14 10.02 6.38
N ARG A 161 -17.41 9.82 6.02
CA ARG A 161 -18.39 9.18 6.90
C ARG A 161 -17.99 7.72 7.20
N PRO A 162 -18.17 7.23 8.44
CA PRO A 162 -17.72 5.89 8.85
C PRO A 162 -18.21 4.73 7.95
N HIS A 163 -19.44 4.82 7.43
CA HIS A 163 -19.99 3.79 6.54
C HIS A 163 -19.29 3.78 5.17
N ILE A 164 -18.84 4.94 4.66
CA ILE A 164 -18.06 5.04 3.42
C ILE A 164 -16.68 4.42 3.64
N VAL A 165 -16.01 4.77 4.74
CA VAL A 165 -14.70 4.20 5.11
C VAL A 165 -14.78 2.67 5.18
N ARG A 166 -15.82 2.13 5.82
CA ARG A 166 -16.02 0.69 5.93
C ARG A 166 -16.26 0.04 4.55
N ARG A 167 -17.09 0.65 3.69
CA ARG A 167 -17.33 0.13 2.32
C ARG A 167 -16.05 0.12 1.50
N LEU A 168 -15.28 1.21 1.51
CA LEU A 168 -13.98 1.27 0.82
C LEU A 168 -12.99 0.24 1.38
N GLY A 169 -12.99 0.02 2.70
CA GLY A 169 -12.21 -1.05 3.33
C GLY A 169 -12.57 -2.42 2.79
N TYR A 170 -13.86 -2.75 2.67
CA TYR A 170 -14.30 -4.00 2.05
C TYR A 170 -13.91 -4.11 0.57
N CYS A 171 -13.96 -3.00 -0.19
CA CYS A 171 -13.47 -3.00 -1.57
C CYS A 171 -11.98 -3.32 -1.65
N ILE A 172 -11.16 -2.79 -0.74
CA ILE A 172 -9.71 -3.08 -0.70
C ILE A 172 -9.48 -4.57 -0.42
N VAL A 173 -10.18 -5.14 0.56
CA VAL A 173 -10.11 -6.58 0.84
C VAL A 173 -10.55 -7.39 -0.39
N GLY A 174 -11.63 -7.00 -1.04
CA GLY A 174 -12.11 -7.63 -2.27
C GLY A 174 -11.08 -7.60 -3.40
N ILE A 175 -10.42 -6.45 -3.63
CA ILE A 175 -9.33 -6.30 -4.60
C ILE A 175 -8.17 -7.23 -4.24
N ALA A 176 -7.76 -7.28 -2.98
CA ALA A 176 -6.65 -8.11 -2.54
C ALA A 176 -6.94 -9.61 -2.72
N VAL A 177 -8.15 -10.05 -2.35
CA VAL A 177 -8.59 -11.45 -2.54
C VAL A 177 -8.68 -11.79 -4.03
N LEU A 178 -9.33 -10.94 -4.83
CA LEU A 178 -9.43 -11.14 -6.27
C LEU A 178 -8.05 -11.24 -6.92
N GLN A 179 -7.14 -10.33 -6.56
CA GLN A 179 -5.76 -10.34 -7.03
C GLN A 179 -5.03 -11.64 -6.66
N ALA A 180 -5.21 -12.13 -5.43
CA ALA A 180 -4.61 -13.39 -5.00
C ALA A 180 -5.12 -14.57 -5.84
N VAL A 181 -6.44 -14.66 -6.02
CA VAL A 181 -7.07 -15.72 -6.82
C VAL A 181 -6.58 -15.68 -8.27
N VAL A 182 -6.58 -14.50 -8.89
CA VAL A 182 -6.18 -14.34 -10.29
C VAL A 182 -4.71 -14.64 -10.51
N SER A 183 -3.82 -14.08 -9.67
CA SER A 183 -2.37 -14.31 -9.80
C SER A 183 -1.99 -15.78 -9.61
N VAL A 184 -2.65 -16.48 -8.69
CA VAL A 184 -2.45 -17.91 -8.49
C VAL A 184 -3.03 -18.70 -9.67
N TYR A 185 -4.23 -18.36 -10.15
CA TYR A 185 -4.85 -19.01 -11.31
C TYR A 185 -3.97 -18.90 -12.56
N LEU A 186 -3.40 -17.73 -12.81
CA LEU A 186 -2.51 -17.47 -13.94
C LEU A 186 -1.08 -17.99 -13.76
N ARG A 187 -0.76 -18.59 -12.60
CA ARG A 187 0.59 -19.02 -12.22
C ARG A 187 1.63 -17.89 -12.30
N PHE A 188 1.25 -16.66 -11.92
CA PHE A 188 2.17 -15.53 -11.84
C PHE A 188 2.95 -15.53 -10.53
N HIS A 189 2.31 -15.96 -9.44
CA HIS A 189 2.89 -16.00 -8.11
C HIS A 189 2.44 -17.26 -7.36
N TRP A 190 3.28 -17.73 -6.46
CA TRP A 190 2.88 -18.70 -5.45
C TRP A 190 1.88 -18.05 -4.49
N PHE A 191 1.03 -18.86 -3.88
CA PHE A 191 0.04 -18.35 -2.94
C PHE A 191 0.69 -17.60 -1.76
N THR A 192 1.78 -18.14 -1.23
CA THR A 192 2.52 -17.52 -0.12
C THR A 192 3.24 -16.24 -0.53
N ASP A 193 3.65 -16.06 -1.80
CA ASP A 193 4.22 -14.80 -2.31
C ASP A 193 3.23 -13.64 -2.16
N LEU A 194 1.95 -13.92 -2.47
CA LEU A 194 0.87 -12.93 -2.40
C LEU A 194 0.58 -12.53 -0.96
N LEU A 195 0.45 -13.52 -0.06
CA LEU A 195 0.23 -13.23 1.36
C LEU A 195 1.38 -12.43 1.95
N THR A 196 2.63 -12.81 1.65
CA THR A 196 3.81 -12.07 2.12
C THR A 196 3.86 -10.67 1.53
N GLY A 197 3.52 -10.52 0.24
CA GLY A 197 3.40 -9.20 -0.39
C GLY A 197 2.36 -8.31 0.28
N MET A 198 1.18 -8.85 0.62
CA MET A 198 0.13 -8.12 1.34
C MET A 198 0.59 -7.66 2.72
N VAL A 199 1.30 -8.51 3.45
CA VAL A 199 1.89 -8.16 4.77
C VAL A 199 2.95 -7.08 4.61
N ALA A 200 3.82 -7.17 3.60
CA ALA A 200 4.83 -6.16 3.32
C ALA A 200 4.18 -4.80 2.98
N GLY A 201 3.15 -4.78 2.12
CA GLY A 201 2.37 -3.59 1.83
C GLY A 201 1.69 -3.00 3.06
N GLY A 202 1.13 -3.85 3.92
CA GLY A 202 0.52 -3.48 5.19
C GLY A 202 1.52 -2.85 6.17
N LEU A 203 2.71 -3.41 6.28
CA LEU A 203 3.80 -2.85 7.11
C LEU A 203 4.15 -1.43 6.66
N VAL A 204 4.39 -1.22 5.37
CA VAL A 204 4.72 0.11 4.84
C VAL A 204 3.57 1.09 5.05
N LEU A 205 2.31 0.65 4.89
CA LEU A 205 1.14 1.48 5.16
C LEU A 205 1.09 1.94 6.62
N VAL A 206 1.28 1.02 7.57
CA VAL A 206 1.31 1.34 9.02
C VAL A 206 2.43 2.32 9.34
N LEU A 207 3.63 2.09 8.82
CA LEU A 207 4.77 3.00 9.00
C LEU A 207 4.49 4.39 8.43
N THR A 208 3.84 4.47 7.25
CA THR A 208 3.45 5.74 6.64
C THR A 208 2.42 6.49 7.48
N ILE A 209 1.40 5.81 7.97
CA ILE A 209 0.38 6.41 8.85
C ILE A 209 1.03 6.90 10.14
N ARG A 210 1.95 6.14 10.71
CA ARG A 210 2.68 6.53 11.90
C ARG A 210 3.56 7.76 11.64
N LEU A 211 4.30 7.76 10.56
CA LEU A 211 5.11 8.90 10.13
C LEU A 211 4.26 10.17 9.98
N ASP A 212 3.10 10.07 9.30
CA ASP A 212 2.18 11.21 9.18
C ASP A 212 1.72 11.77 10.52
N ARG A 213 1.48 10.91 11.51
CA ARG A 213 1.07 11.34 12.87
C ARG A 213 2.17 12.01 13.65
N MET A 214 3.43 11.67 13.38
CA MET A 214 4.60 12.24 14.08
C MET A 214 4.99 13.61 13.53
N ILE A 215 4.73 13.85 12.25
CA ILE A 215 5.05 15.13 11.61
C ILE A 215 4.00 16.18 11.98
N PRO A 216 4.40 17.34 12.56
CA PRO A 216 3.49 18.39 12.96
C PRO A 216 2.57 18.86 11.83
N GLN A 217 1.31 19.10 12.18
CA GLN A 217 0.35 19.68 11.27
C GLN A 217 0.48 21.19 11.32
N GLY A 218 1.11 21.78 10.34
CA GLY A 218 1.30 23.22 10.28
C GLY A 218 1.72 23.68 8.89
N ARG A 219 1.94 24.99 8.75
CA ARG A 219 2.27 25.69 7.50
C ARG A 219 3.50 25.19 6.73
N THR A 220 4.19 24.18 7.20
CA THR A 220 5.50 23.72 6.73
C THR A 220 5.50 23.04 5.36
N PHE A 221 4.34 22.63 4.84
CA PHE A 221 4.20 22.08 3.48
C PHE A 221 3.30 22.94 2.60
N THR A 222 3.02 24.19 2.99
CA THR A 222 2.18 25.14 2.26
C THR A 222 2.92 25.88 1.15
N TRP A 223 3.97 25.30 0.62
CA TRP A 223 4.70 25.86 -0.50
C TRP A 223 3.93 25.58 -1.81
N TRP A 224 2.84 26.32 -1.99
CA TRP A 224 2.03 26.24 -3.20
C TRP A 224 2.19 27.55 -3.99
N PRO A 225 2.43 27.48 -5.32
CA PRO A 225 2.69 28.69 -6.12
C PRO A 225 1.50 29.66 -6.24
N TRP A 226 0.31 29.24 -5.83
CA TRP A 226 -0.87 30.09 -5.86
C TRP A 226 -1.25 30.53 -4.43
N TYR A 227 -0.69 31.64 -4.00
CA TYR A 227 -1.09 32.30 -2.77
C TYR A 227 -2.50 32.89 -2.91
N GLY A 228 -3.47 32.27 -2.31
CA GLY A 228 -4.83 32.75 -2.14
C GLY A 228 -5.47 32.09 -0.92
N ARG A 229 -6.45 32.71 -0.30
CA ARG A 229 -7.13 32.17 0.88
C ARG A 229 -7.61 30.74 0.62
N ASN A 230 -7.33 29.85 1.56
CA ASN A 230 -7.84 28.47 1.50
C ASN A 230 -9.35 28.51 1.81
N PRO A 231 -10.24 28.25 0.83
CA PRO A 231 -11.68 28.33 1.07
C PRO A 231 -12.19 27.25 2.05
N TRP A 232 -11.32 26.29 2.42
CA TRP A 232 -11.68 25.14 3.26
C TRP A 232 -11.08 25.17 4.67
N ASN A 233 -10.23 26.15 4.99
CA ASN A 233 -9.81 26.39 6.37
C ASN A 233 -10.96 27.09 7.11
N GLY A 234 -11.73 26.34 7.86
CA GLY A 234 -12.79 26.87 8.73
C GLY A 234 -12.32 27.87 9.78
N ALA A 235 -11.01 28.09 9.92
CA ALA A 235 -10.42 29.15 10.76
C ALA A 235 -10.54 30.57 10.17
N ASP A 236 -10.83 30.71 8.85
CA ASP A 236 -11.05 32.01 8.23
C ASP A 236 -12.55 32.45 8.26
N ARG A 237 -13.41 31.68 8.88
CA ARG A 237 -14.77 32.10 9.26
C ARG A 237 -14.74 32.76 10.63
N ALA A 238 -14.00 33.84 10.77
CA ALA A 238 -14.25 34.77 11.86
C ALA A 238 -15.67 35.35 11.68
N PRO A 239 -16.49 35.40 12.73
CA PRO A 239 -17.85 35.93 12.62
C PRO A 239 -17.81 37.43 12.31
N ALA A 240 -18.17 37.79 11.10
CA ALA A 240 -18.53 39.16 10.74
C ALA A 240 -19.95 39.43 11.27
N ALA A 241 -20.14 39.41 12.60
CA ALA A 241 -21.40 39.70 13.24
C ALA A 241 -21.20 40.09 14.70
N ALA A 242 -20.43 41.17 14.96
CA ALA A 242 -20.45 41.82 16.27
C ALA A 242 -20.08 43.32 16.15
N GLU A 243 -20.41 43.99 15.04
CA GLU A 243 -20.37 45.44 14.97
C GLU A 243 -21.64 45.94 14.31
N ARG A 244 -22.78 45.75 14.98
CA ARG A 244 -24.00 46.56 14.85
C ARG A 244 -24.86 46.32 16.09
N GLY A 245 -24.62 47.10 17.11
CA GLY A 245 -25.44 47.27 18.28
C GLY A 245 -24.98 48.51 19.03
#